data_5a1e854b3bae7bba33519ff816808848
#
_entry.id   5a1e854b3bae7bba33519ff816808848
#
_cell.length_a   1.000
_cell.length_b   1.000
_cell.length_c   1.000
_cell.angle_alpha   90.00
_cell.angle_beta   90.00
_cell.angle_gamma   90.00
#
_symmetry.space_group_name_H-M   'P 1'
#
loop_
_entity.id
_entity.type
_entity.pdbx_description
1 polymer ?
#
loop_
_entity_poly.entity_id
_entity_poly.type
_entity_poly.pdbx_seq_one_letter_code
_entity_poly.pdbx_strand_id
1 'polypeptide(L)'
;MFFKKLSLVSGGFDPIHSGHISYFTRAKDFSDYLVVGINTEEWLTKKKGQYFQSWVERAEIIRHLNMVDAVITVPDDDKGSACGAIAKCLEISERVIFCNGGDRGSDNTPETDKYGQDPRVQFEFGIGGDDKMNSSSWILKGYFERQRKLLGI
;
A
#
# COMPACT_ATOMS: atom_id res chain seq x y z
N MET A 1 -13.46 7.80 -17.18
CA MET A 1 -12.84 9.09 -16.80
C MET A 1 -11.33 8.95 -16.90
N PHE A 2 -10.68 9.95 -17.43
CA PHE A 2 -9.23 9.93 -17.62
C PHE A 2 -8.60 11.09 -16.87
N PHE A 3 -7.60 10.81 -16.06
CA PHE A 3 -6.97 11.80 -15.17
C PHE A 3 -5.66 12.32 -15.76
N LYS A 4 -5.35 13.59 -15.51
CA LYS A 4 -4.00 14.11 -15.86
C LYS A 4 -2.93 13.46 -15.00
N LYS A 5 -3.19 13.34 -13.70
CA LYS A 5 -2.32 12.62 -12.76
C LYS A 5 -3.14 12.03 -11.62
N LEU A 6 -2.69 10.92 -11.10
CA LEU A 6 -3.22 10.33 -9.88
C LEU A 6 -2.07 9.86 -9.00
N SER A 7 -2.33 9.77 -7.70
CA SER A 7 -1.42 9.18 -6.74
C SER A 7 -1.80 7.73 -6.51
N LEU A 8 -0.80 6.86 -6.41
CA LEU A 8 -0.98 5.45 -6.12
C LEU A 8 -0.16 5.08 -4.90
N VAL A 9 -0.81 4.44 -3.95
CA VAL A 9 -0.15 3.75 -2.84
C VAL A 9 -0.49 2.27 -2.92
N SER A 10 0.38 1.41 -2.41
CA SER A 10 0.14 -0.03 -2.41
C SER A 10 0.63 -0.66 -1.11
N GLY A 11 0.02 -1.77 -0.74
CA GLY A 11 0.41 -2.52 0.44
C GLY A 11 -0.61 -3.57 0.84
N GLY A 12 -0.27 -4.28 1.91
CA GLY A 12 -1.17 -5.28 2.51
C GLY A 12 -2.25 -4.66 3.38
N PHE A 13 -1.89 -3.65 4.18
CA PHE A 13 -2.81 -2.95 5.09
C PHE A 13 -3.58 -3.92 5.98
N ASP A 14 -2.87 -4.78 6.67
CA ASP A 14 -3.45 -5.96 7.33
C ASP A 14 -2.87 -6.19 8.75
N PRO A 15 -3.46 -5.58 9.78
CA PRO A 15 -4.55 -4.62 9.75
C PRO A 15 -4.11 -3.21 9.38
N ILE A 16 -5.08 -2.38 9.02
CA ILE A 16 -4.85 -0.95 8.82
C ILE A 16 -4.62 -0.28 10.18
N HIS A 17 -3.81 0.77 10.19
CA HIS A 17 -3.50 1.50 11.41
C HIS A 17 -3.21 2.98 11.11
N SER A 18 -2.94 3.77 12.15
CA SER A 18 -2.74 5.21 12.02
C SER A 18 -1.59 5.59 11.08
N GLY A 19 -0.55 4.77 11.00
CA GLY A 19 0.55 5.00 10.06
C GLY A 19 0.10 4.97 8.61
N HIS A 20 -0.83 4.08 8.28
CA HIS A 20 -1.43 4.03 6.94
C HIS A 20 -2.27 5.27 6.65
N ILE A 21 -3.01 5.77 7.64
CA ILE A 21 -3.79 7.01 7.48
C ILE A 21 -2.87 8.17 7.15
N SER A 22 -1.76 8.29 7.86
CA SER A 22 -0.75 9.32 7.61
C SER A 22 -0.17 9.20 6.19
N TYR A 23 0.17 7.98 5.80
CA TYR A 23 0.69 7.67 4.47
C TYR A 23 -0.30 8.09 3.37
N PHE A 24 -1.55 7.68 3.48
CA PHE A 24 -2.59 8.01 2.50
C PHE A 24 -2.86 9.52 2.43
N THR A 25 -2.92 10.16 3.59
CA THR A 25 -3.14 11.61 3.68
C THR A 25 -2.04 12.38 2.94
N ARG A 26 -0.79 11.99 3.13
CA ARG A 26 0.36 12.62 2.46
C ARG A 26 0.39 12.32 0.97
N ALA A 27 0.08 11.09 0.58
CA ALA A 27 0.02 10.70 -0.83
C ALA A 27 -1.03 11.50 -1.60
N LYS A 28 -2.16 11.81 -0.97
CA LYS A 28 -3.23 12.62 -1.55
C LYS A 28 -2.75 14.02 -1.93
N ASP A 29 -1.77 14.57 -1.23
CA ASP A 29 -1.25 15.91 -1.49
C ASP A 29 -0.58 16.05 -2.87
N PHE A 30 -0.18 14.94 -3.49
CA PHE A 30 0.49 14.97 -4.80
C PHE A 30 -0.48 15.07 -5.98
N SER A 31 -1.77 14.79 -5.76
CA SER A 31 -2.77 14.83 -6.84
C SER A 31 -4.17 14.97 -6.27
N ASP A 32 -5.15 15.19 -7.15
CA ASP A 32 -6.56 15.30 -6.76
C ASP A 32 -7.23 13.92 -6.62
N TYR A 33 -6.55 12.84 -6.99
CA TYR A 33 -7.14 11.50 -7.01
C TYR A 33 -6.17 10.47 -6.45
N LEU A 34 -6.56 9.84 -5.35
CA LEU A 34 -5.76 8.81 -4.68
C LEU A 34 -6.35 7.43 -4.92
N VAL A 35 -5.54 6.55 -5.50
CA VAL A 35 -5.83 5.13 -5.67
C VAL A 35 -5.02 4.33 -4.66
N VAL A 36 -5.68 3.42 -3.97
CA VAL A 36 -5.03 2.48 -3.05
C VAL A 36 -5.06 1.09 -3.66
N GLY A 37 -3.88 0.55 -3.95
CA GLY A 37 -3.71 -0.82 -4.39
C GLY A 37 -3.52 -1.74 -3.19
N ILE A 38 -4.39 -2.73 -3.05
CA ILE A 38 -4.38 -3.65 -1.91
C ILE A 38 -3.89 -5.01 -2.37
N ASN A 39 -2.87 -5.54 -1.70
CA ASN A 39 -2.32 -6.86 -2.00
C ASN A 39 -3.29 -7.97 -1.58
N THR A 40 -3.20 -9.10 -2.27
CA THR A 40 -4.07 -10.26 -2.07
C THR A 40 -3.72 -11.04 -0.80
N GLU A 41 -4.60 -11.97 -0.41
CA GLU A 41 -4.32 -12.92 0.66
C GLU A 41 -3.09 -13.77 0.33
N GLU A 42 -2.94 -14.18 -0.93
CA GLU A 42 -1.79 -14.97 -1.41
C GLU A 42 -0.49 -14.21 -1.22
N TRP A 43 -0.47 -12.91 -1.56
CA TRP A 43 0.70 -12.06 -1.36
C TRP A 43 1.08 -11.98 0.12
N LEU A 44 0.08 -11.76 0.99
CA LEU A 44 0.28 -11.67 2.44
C LEU A 44 0.80 -12.99 3.01
N THR A 45 0.22 -14.11 2.58
CA THR A 45 0.62 -15.45 3.02
C THR A 45 2.06 -15.75 2.60
N LYS A 46 2.45 -15.41 1.38
CA LYS A 46 3.82 -15.55 0.90
C LYS A 46 4.81 -14.74 1.71
N LYS A 47 4.44 -13.49 2.04
CA LYS A 47 5.34 -12.55 2.70
C LYS A 47 5.42 -12.77 4.21
N LYS A 48 4.31 -13.10 4.84
CA LYS A 48 4.19 -13.12 6.32
C LYS A 48 3.79 -14.47 6.90
N GLY A 49 3.48 -15.47 6.06
CA GLY A 49 3.03 -16.79 6.49
C GLY A 49 1.52 -16.92 6.61
N GLN A 50 0.79 -15.82 6.78
CA GLN A 50 -0.67 -15.79 6.88
C GLN A 50 -1.19 -14.38 6.64
N TYR A 51 -2.49 -14.29 6.36
CA TYR A 51 -3.19 -13.01 6.35
C TYR A 51 -4.07 -12.88 7.60
N PHE A 52 -4.39 -11.66 8.00
CA PHE A 52 -5.28 -11.37 9.14
C PHE A 52 -6.71 -11.10 8.68
N GLN A 53 -6.87 -10.18 7.73
CA GLN A 53 -8.16 -9.84 7.14
C GLN A 53 -8.19 -10.16 5.65
N SER A 54 -9.35 -10.62 5.17
CA SER A 54 -9.54 -10.85 3.75
C SER A 54 -9.36 -9.57 2.94
N TRP A 55 -9.13 -9.70 1.64
CA TRP A 55 -9.05 -8.56 0.74
C TRP A 55 -10.33 -7.72 0.80
N VAL A 56 -11.48 -8.39 0.81
CA VAL A 56 -12.80 -7.73 0.84
C VAL A 56 -12.96 -6.86 2.09
N GLU A 57 -12.59 -7.36 3.26
CA GLU A 57 -12.65 -6.59 4.51
C GLU A 57 -11.74 -5.37 4.48
N ARG A 58 -10.50 -5.55 4.02
CA ARG A 58 -9.53 -4.46 3.92
C ARG A 58 -9.98 -3.40 2.93
N ALA A 59 -10.47 -3.82 1.78
CA ALA A 59 -10.97 -2.92 0.75
C ALA A 59 -12.17 -2.12 1.23
N GLU A 60 -13.11 -2.75 1.93
CA GLU A 60 -14.30 -2.08 2.47
C GLU A 60 -13.91 -0.97 3.45
N ILE A 61 -12.97 -1.24 4.34
CA ILE A 61 -12.50 -0.24 5.30
C ILE A 61 -11.80 0.92 4.58
N ILE A 62 -10.87 0.59 3.69
CA ILE A 62 -10.02 1.59 3.04
C ILE A 62 -10.80 2.52 2.13
N ARG A 63 -11.75 1.98 1.35
CA ARG A 63 -12.51 2.83 0.43
C ARG A 63 -13.41 3.85 1.14
N HIS A 64 -13.67 3.68 2.43
CA HIS A 64 -14.46 4.62 3.23
C HIS A 64 -13.61 5.69 3.92
N LEU A 65 -12.30 5.67 3.75
CA LEU A 65 -11.44 6.73 4.27
C LEU A 65 -11.56 7.99 3.42
N ASN A 66 -11.63 9.15 4.07
CA ASN A 66 -11.90 10.43 3.41
C ASN A 66 -10.97 10.74 2.25
N MET A 67 -9.70 10.38 2.38
CA MET A 67 -8.70 10.74 1.37
C MET A 67 -8.64 9.76 0.20
N VAL A 68 -9.29 8.61 0.29
CA VAL A 68 -9.22 7.55 -0.72
C VAL A 68 -10.33 7.74 -1.76
N ASP A 69 -9.96 7.81 -3.02
CA ASP A 69 -10.91 7.95 -4.13
C ASP A 69 -11.25 6.63 -4.79
N ALA A 70 -10.32 5.70 -4.84
CA ALA A 70 -10.55 4.37 -5.43
C ALA A 70 -9.65 3.32 -4.79
N VAL A 71 -10.13 2.09 -4.80
CA VAL A 71 -9.39 0.91 -4.34
C VAL A 71 -9.30 -0.09 -5.49
N ILE A 72 -8.12 -0.63 -5.70
CA ILE A 72 -7.87 -1.67 -6.71
C ILE A 72 -7.12 -2.84 -6.08
N THR A 73 -7.21 -4.01 -6.72
CA THR A 73 -6.36 -5.14 -6.39
C THR A 73 -4.98 -4.94 -7.04
N VAL A 74 -3.92 -5.17 -6.28
CA VAL A 74 -2.58 -5.30 -6.87
C VAL A 74 -2.48 -6.70 -7.44
N PRO A 75 -2.32 -6.85 -8.77
CA PRO A 75 -2.11 -8.18 -9.35
C PRO A 75 -0.84 -8.82 -8.79
N ASP A 76 -0.91 -10.09 -8.47
CA ASP A 76 0.27 -10.83 -7.99
C ASP A 76 1.25 -11.03 -9.15
N ASP A 77 2.55 -10.93 -8.83
CA ASP A 77 3.62 -11.26 -9.76
C ASP A 77 4.74 -12.02 -9.04
N ASP A 78 5.72 -12.48 -9.80
CA ASP A 78 6.81 -13.30 -9.26
C ASP A 78 7.68 -12.56 -8.25
N LYS A 79 7.71 -11.23 -8.34
CA LYS A 79 8.56 -10.37 -7.47
C LYS A 79 7.79 -9.78 -6.30
N GLY A 80 6.51 -10.03 -6.22
CA GLY A 80 5.65 -9.42 -5.20
C GLY A 80 5.53 -7.90 -5.35
N SER A 81 5.63 -7.39 -6.58
CA SER A 81 5.70 -5.97 -6.87
C SER A 81 4.34 -5.32 -7.05
N ALA A 82 4.33 -3.99 -7.06
CA ALA A 82 3.17 -3.18 -7.38
C ALA A 82 3.10 -2.77 -8.86
N CYS A 83 3.93 -3.36 -9.71
CA CYS A 83 3.99 -3.01 -11.14
C CYS A 83 2.65 -3.16 -11.84
N GLY A 84 1.88 -4.19 -11.51
CA GLY A 84 0.54 -4.37 -12.09
C GLY A 84 -0.44 -3.27 -11.69
N ALA A 85 -0.33 -2.74 -10.47
CA ALA A 85 -1.15 -1.62 -10.03
C ALA A 85 -0.77 -0.34 -10.78
N ILE A 86 0.51 -0.09 -10.99
CA ILE A 86 0.99 1.05 -11.79
C ILE A 86 0.42 0.94 -13.21
N ALA A 87 0.49 -0.24 -13.82
CA ALA A 87 -0.04 -0.47 -15.16
C ALA A 87 -1.54 -0.16 -15.25
N LYS A 88 -2.32 -0.61 -14.27
CA LYS A 88 -3.77 -0.31 -14.21
C LYS A 88 -4.03 1.19 -14.13
N CYS A 89 -3.26 1.91 -13.30
CA CYS A 89 -3.41 3.35 -13.15
C CYS A 89 -3.03 4.10 -14.43
N LEU A 90 -2.05 3.62 -15.19
CA LEU A 90 -1.67 4.21 -16.47
C LEU A 90 -2.75 4.07 -17.55
N GLU A 91 -3.68 3.12 -17.38
CA GLU A 91 -4.83 2.98 -18.30
C GLU A 91 -5.85 4.10 -18.12
N ILE A 92 -5.88 4.77 -16.97
CA ILE A 92 -6.86 5.79 -16.63
C ILE A 92 -6.25 7.16 -16.37
N SER A 93 -4.94 7.31 -16.53
CA SER A 93 -4.27 8.60 -16.27
C SER A 93 -3.06 8.79 -17.19
N GLU A 94 -2.72 10.05 -17.43
CA GLU A 94 -1.50 10.40 -18.18
C GLU A 94 -0.24 10.18 -17.33
N ARG A 95 -0.35 10.42 -16.02
CA ARG A 95 0.77 10.30 -15.08
C ARG A 95 0.35 9.64 -13.80
N VAL A 96 1.21 8.78 -13.28
CA VAL A 96 1.04 8.11 -11.99
C VAL A 96 2.16 8.57 -11.07
N ILE A 97 1.78 9.05 -9.88
CA ILE A 97 2.74 9.34 -8.81
C ILE A 97 2.68 8.16 -7.86
N PHE A 98 3.69 7.30 -7.94
CA PHE A 98 3.78 6.12 -7.08
C PHE A 98 4.46 6.51 -5.78
N CYS A 99 3.69 6.51 -4.70
CA CYS A 99 4.13 6.95 -3.38
C CYS A 99 4.53 5.75 -2.53
N ASN A 100 5.78 5.75 -2.06
CA ASN A 100 6.30 4.72 -1.17
C ASN A 100 6.37 5.24 0.25
N GLY A 101 5.96 4.41 1.20
CA GLY A 101 5.90 4.82 2.61
C GLY A 101 7.24 4.66 3.32
N GLY A 102 7.36 5.37 4.42
CA GLY A 102 8.30 5.25 5.52
C GLY A 102 9.75 5.04 5.16
N ASP A 103 10.21 3.86 5.48
CA ASP A 103 11.62 3.45 5.41
C ASP A 103 12.04 2.84 4.06
N ARG A 104 11.14 2.83 3.08
CA ARG A 104 11.44 2.24 1.77
C ARG A 104 12.34 3.17 0.97
N GLY A 105 13.53 2.69 0.63
CA GLY A 105 14.53 3.46 -0.12
C GLY A 105 14.21 3.62 -1.61
N SER A 106 14.95 4.52 -2.25
CA SER A 106 14.74 4.92 -3.64
C SER A 106 15.27 3.93 -4.67
N ASP A 107 16.13 2.99 -4.26
CA ASP A 107 16.88 2.17 -5.19
C ASP A 107 16.46 0.70 -5.16
N ASN A 108 16.62 0.04 -6.31
CA ASN A 108 16.53 -1.43 -6.46
C ASN A 108 15.18 -2.04 -6.07
N THR A 109 14.08 -1.37 -6.40
CA THR A 109 12.77 -1.98 -6.31
C THR A 109 12.34 -2.48 -7.69
N PRO A 110 11.52 -3.56 -7.76
CA PRO A 110 10.99 -4.00 -9.05
C PRO A 110 10.26 -2.90 -9.80
N GLU A 111 9.58 -2.01 -9.10
CA GLU A 111 8.86 -0.89 -9.67
C GLU A 111 9.80 0.12 -10.32
N THR A 112 10.92 0.47 -9.66
CA THR A 112 11.91 1.37 -10.25
C THR A 112 12.67 0.73 -11.40
N ASP A 113 12.88 -0.58 -11.36
CA ASP A 113 13.50 -1.31 -12.48
C ASP A 113 12.63 -1.22 -13.72
N LYS A 114 11.32 -1.40 -13.56
CA LYS A 114 10.40 -1.42 -14.71
C LYS A 114 10.00 -0.01 -15.18
N TYR A 115 9.74 0.90 -14.25
CA TYR A 115 9.15 2.20 -14.56
C TYR A 115 10.06 3.40 -14.25
N GLY A 116 11.28 3.16 -13.78
CA GLY A 116 12.18 4.24 -13.40
C GLY A 116 12.53 5.19 -14.55
N GLN A 117 12.51 4.71 -15.79
CA GLN A 117 12.78 5.51 -16.99
C GLN A 117 11.50 5.92 -17.73
N ASP A 118 10.33 5.50 -17.25
CA ASP A 118 9.06 5.87 -17.90
C ASP A 118 8.66 7.27 -17.45
N PRO A 119 8.55 8.24 -18.39
CA PRO A 119 8.24 9.63 -18.02
C PRO A 119 6.83 9.81 -17.46
N ARG A 120 5.95 8.80 -17.60
CA ARG A 120 4.60 8.84 -17.07
C ARG A 120 4.52 8.48 -15.59
N VAL A 121 5.59 7.90 -15.01
CA VAL A 121 5.62 7.44 -13.63
C VAL A 121 6.63 8.26 -12.83
N GLN A 122 6.13 8.93 -11.81
CA GLN A 122 6.94 9.67 -10.84
C GLN A 122 6.99 8.86 -9.54
N PHE A 123 8.18 8.73 -8.97
CA PHE A 123 8.37 8.02 -7.69
C PHE A 123 8.57 9.02 -6.57
N GLU A 124 7.83 8.82 -5.47
CA GLU A 124 8.01 9.57 -4.24
C GLU A 124 8.28 8.58 -3.09
N PHE A 125 9.24 8.90 -2.22
CA PHE A 125 9.67 8.03 -1.13
C PHE A 125 9.55 8.74 0.21
N GLY A 126 9.48 7.97 1.29
CA GLY A 126 9.38 8.52 2.64
C GLY A 126 8.05 9.18 2.95
N ILE A 127 7.00 8.82 2.23
CA ILE A 127 5.69 9.44 2.38
C ILE A 127 5.06 9.00 3.71
N GLY A 128 4.62 9.97 4.51
CA GLY A 128 4.09 9.73 5.84
C GLY A 128 5.14 9.83 6.95
N GLY A 129 6.39 10.07 6.60
CA GLY A 129 7.50 10.26 7.53
C GLY A 129 8.27 8.98 7.84
N ASP A 130 9.45 9.15 8.42
CA ASP A 130 10.36 8.05 8.78
C ASP A 130 10.06 7.48 10.16
N ASP A 131 9.32 8.22 11.01
CA ASP A 131 8.99 7.82 12.36
C ASP A 131 7.89 6.76 12.34
N LYS A 132 8.27 5.53 12.62
CA LYS A 132 7.34 4.41 12.63
C LYS A 132 6.54 4.40 13.93
N MET A 133 5.36 5.03 13.91
CA MET A 133 4.47 5.10 15.06
C MET A 133 3.78 3.77 15.35
N ASN A 134 3.61 2.93 14.33
CA ASN A 134 2.96 1.63 14.48
C ASN A 134 3.30 0.73 13.29
N SER A 135 2.97 -0.55 13.39
CA SER A 135 3.00 -1.46 12.25
C SER A 135 1.98 -2.57 12.45
N SER A 136 1.51 -3.13 11.35
CA SER A 136 0.60 -4.27 11.38
C SER A 136 1.21 -5.43 12.15
N SER A 137 2.50 -5.70 11.94
CA SER A 137 3.22 -6.78 12.64
C SER A 137 3.30 -6.55 14.14
N TRP A 138 3.54 -5.31 14.59
CA TRP A 138 3.56 -4.99 16.02
C TRP A 138 2.20 -5.19 16.67
N ILE A 139 1.13 -4.78 15.97
CA ILE A 139 -0.24 -4.93 16.47
C ILE A 139 -0.58 -6.41 16.65
N LEU A 140 -0.32 -7.23 15.63
CA LEU A 140 -0.63 -8.66 15.67
C LEU A 140 0.23 -9.40 16.69
N LYS A 141 1.51 -9.09 16.75
CA LYS A 141 2.42 -9.69 17.73
C LYS A 141 2.00 -9.35 19.17
N GLY A 142 1.67 -8.09 19.42
CA GLY A 142 1.21 -7.67 20.74
C GLY A 142 -0.09 -8.36 21.15
N TYR A 143 -1.03 -8.50 20.23
CA TYR A 143 -2.27 -9.24 20.48
C TYR A 143 -1.98 -10.71 20.80
N PHE A 144 -1.15 -11.36 19.99
CA PHE A 144 -0.77 -12.76 20.20
C PHE A 144 -0.11 -13.00 21.57
N GLU A 145 0.78 -12.11 21.97
CA GLU A 145 1.43 -12.20 23.28
C GLU A 145 0.42 -12.06 24.44
N ARG A 146 -0.54 -11.15 24.31
CA ARG A 146 -1.61 -11.02 25.31
C ARG A 146 -2.49 -12.26 25.36
N GLN A 147 -2.81 -12.85 24.20
CA GLN A 147 -3.57 -14.10 24.13
C GLN A 147 -2.83 -15.26 24.79
N ARG A 148 -1.53 -15.38 24.55
CA ARG A 148 -0.70 -16.40 25.20
C ARG A 148 -0.79 -16.31 26.72
N LYS A 149 -0.68 -15.09 27.28
CA LYS A 149 -0.80 -14.87 28.72
C LYS A 149 -2.15 -15.30 29.26
N LEU A 150 -3.24 -14.95 28.57
CA LEU A 150 -4.59 -15.33 28.97
C LEU A 150 -4.79 -16.85 28.96
N LEU A 151 -4.16 -17.55 28.03
CA LEU A 151 -4.24 -19.01 27.90
C LEU A 151 -3.22 -19.76 28.74
N GLY A 152 -2.26 -19.08 29.36
CA GLY A 152 -1.21 -19.67 30.18
C GLY A 152 -0.19 -20.48 29.39
N ILE A 153 0.04 -20.12 28.15
CA ILE A 153 0.99 -20.84 27.30
C ILE A 153 2.20 -19.99 26.86
#